data_0aefc59c540572e1c9fcfc5ff1eede28
#
_entry.id   0aefc59c540572e1c9fcfc5ff1eede28
#
_cell.length_a   1.000
_cell.length_b   1.000
_cell.length_c   1.000
_cell.angle_alpha   90.00
_cell.angle_beta   90.00
_cell.angle_gamma   90.00
#
_symmetry.space_group_name_H-M   'P 1'
#
loop_
_entity.id
_entity.type
_entity.pdbx_description
1 polymer ?
#
loop_
_entity_poly.entity_id
_entity_poly.type
_entity_poly.pdbx_seq_one_letter_code
_entity_poly.pdbx_strand_id
1 'polypeptide(L)'
;KECVLGRLDGTLPRDGELNPDHVAKAFGLPSIEGSPVPEIVAPRPPALCVGCSHRDVYAALNAVVAEYPNARVFSDIGCYTLGALPPFQAINSCVDMGASITMAKGAADAGLYPAVSVIGDSTFTHSGMTGLLDAVNEKANITIIISDNESISMTGGQESSALGHLESICRGIGVEPEHIRVLLPVPKNHDELCKIIRDEIEYKGVSVIIPRRVCIQKAARDAKKKKK
;
A
#
# COMPACT_ATOMS: atom_id res chain seq x y z
N LYS A 1 -11.10 -40.37 12.11
CA LYS A 1 -10.69 -38.96 11.94
C LYS A 1 -9.81 -38.91 10.71
N GLU A 2 -10.24 -38.23 9.67
CA GLU A 2 -9.39 -37.96 8.52
C GLU A 2 -8.21 -37.12 8.99
N CYS A 3 -7.01 -37.52 8.57
CA CYS A 3 -5.78 -36.79 8.88
C CYS A 3 -5.66 -35.62 7.92
N VAL A 4 -5.71 -34.40 8.42
CA VAL A 4 -5.45 -33.20 7.64
C VAL A 4 -3.95 -32.91 7.72
N LEU A 5 -3.24 -33.09 6.60
CA LEU A 5 -1.83 -32.75 6.48
C LEU A 5 -1.67 -31.30 6.02
N GLY A 6 -0.68 -30.59 6.57
CA GLY A 6 -0.51 -29.19 6.23
C GLY A 6 0.68 -28.51 6.90
N ARG A 7 0.53 -27.22 7.17
CA ARG A 7 1.61 -26.38 7.75
C ARG A 7 1.84 -26.67 9.25
N LEU A 8 0.81 -27.12 9.97
CA LEU A 8 0.90 -27.34 11.42
C LEU A 8 1.63 -28.63 11.78
N ASP A 9 1.55 -29.66 10.95
CA ASP A 9 2.23 -30.94 11.14
C ASP A 9 3.60 -31.00 10.44
N GLY A 10 3.99 -29.94 9.72
CA GLY A 10 5.25 -29.84 9.01
C GLY A 10 5.25 -30.51 7.62
N THR A 11 4.13 -31.03 7.12
CA THR A 11 4.02 -31.57 5.76
C THR A 11 4.25 -30.49 4.71
N LEU A 12 3.81 -29.27 4.98
CA LEU A 12 4.12 -28.09 4.19
C LEU A 12 4.96 -27.10 5.01
N PRO A 13 5.83 -26.29 4.38
CA PRO A 13 6.60 -25.28 5.10
C PRO A 13 5.67 -24.31 5.82
N ARG A 14 6.01 -23.95 7.06
CA ARG A 14 5.19 -23.09 7.91
C ARG A 14 5.17 -21.65 7.44
N ASP A 15 6.27 -21.20 6.87
CA ASP A 15 6.52 -19.85 6.36
C ASP A 15 7.18 -19.91 4.98
N GLY A 16 7.39 -18.77 4.37
CA GLY A 16 7.96 -18.63 3.03
C GLY A 16 6.99 -18.93 1.91
N GLU A 17 7.51 -19.01 0.71
CA GLU A 17 6.74 -19.23 -0.51
C GLU A 17 6.31 -20.69 -0.62
N LEU A 18 5.03 -20.90 -0.88
CA LEU A 18 4.49 -22.25 -1.20
C LEU A 18 4.57 -22.47 -2.71
N ASN A 19 5.62 -23.11 -3.16
CA ASN A 19 5.83 -23.44 -4.56
C ASN A 19 5.34 -24.87 -4.93
N PRO A 20 5.24 -25.23 -6.22
CA PRO A 20 4.80 -26.54 -6.66
C PRO A 20 5.61 -27.71 -6.09
N ASP A 21 6.91 -27.52 -5.86
CA ASP A 21 7.77 -28.59 -5.32
C ASP A 21 7.44 -28.94 -3.87
N HIS A 22 7.09 -27.93 -3.05
CA HIS A 22 6.61 -28.18 -1.69
C HIS A 22 5.34 -29.01 -1.69
N VAL A 23 4.42 -28.72 -2.62
CA VAL A 23 3.18 -29.48 -2.76
C VAL A 23 3.47 -30.90 -3.26
N ALA A 24 4.32 -31.06 -4.28
CA ALA A 24 4.72 -32.36 -4.79
C ALA A 24 5.32 -33.24 -3.69
N LYS A 25 6.24 -32.69 -2.88
CA LYS A 25 6.84 -33.40 -1.73
C LYS A 25 5.78 -33.81 -0.70
N ALA A 26 4.81 -32.96 -0.40
CA ALA A 26 3.74 -33.29 0.53
C ALA A 26 2.88 -34.47 0.07
N PHE A 27 2.74 -34.66 -1.26
CA PHE A 27 2.05 -35.82 -1.86
C PHE A 27 2.97 -36.99 -2.18
N GLY A 28 4.23 -36.95 -1.78
CA GLY A 28 5.21 -38.01 -2.10
C GLY A 28 5.52 -38.13 -3.60
N LEU A 29 5.29 -37.06 -4.36
CA LEU A 29 5.60 -36.97 -5.79
C LEU A 29 7.04 -36.52 -6.01
N PRO A 30 7.67 -36.91 -7.14
CA PRO A 30 8.97 -36.38 -7.51
C PRO A 30 8.95 -34.85 -7.58
N SER A 31 9.93 -34.21 -6.95
CA SER A 31 10.15 -32.75 -7.06
C SER A 31 11.37 -32.52 -7.96
N ILE A 32 11.33 -31.39 -8.68
CA ILE A 32 12.48 -30.96 -9.49
C ILE A 32 13.42 -30.21 -8.54
N GLU A 33 14.57 -30.79 -8.26
CA GLU A 33 15.62 -30.08 -7.56
C GLU A 33 16.22 -29.03 -8.50
N GLY A 34 16.10 -27.74 -8.07
CA GLY A 34 16.71 -26.65 -8.81
C GLY A 34 18.24 -26.74 -8.78
N SER A 35 18.90 -26.22 -9.79
CA SER A 35 20.35 -26.04 -9.77
C SER A 35 20.74 -24.99 -8.72
N PRO A 36 21.91 -25.15 -8.05
CA PRO A 36 22.44 -24.12 -7.18
C PRO A 36 22.53 -22.78 -7.89
N VAL A 37 22.17 -21.70 -7.20
CA VAL A 37 22.29 -20.36 -7.76
C VAL A 37 23.78 -20.04 -7.97
N PRO A 38 24.21 -19.72 -9.21
CA PRO A 38 25.59 -19.36 -9.47
C PRO A 38 26.03 -18.13 -8.65
N GLU A 39 27.28 -18.10 -8.17
CA GLU A 39 27.84 -17.01 -7.37
C GLU A 39 27.76 -15.63 -8.06
N ILE A 40 27.76 -15.61 -9.40
CA ILE A 40 27.64 -14.36 -10.18
C ILE A 40 26.26 -13.70 -10.05
N VAL A 41 25.26 -14.42 -9.54
CA VAL A 41 23.90 -13.88 -9.40
C VAL A 41 23.82 -13.01 -8.16
N ALA A 42 23.82 -11.70 -8.36
CA ALA A 42 23.61 -10.74 -7.28
C ALA A 42 22.14 -10.76 -6.81
N PRO A 43 21.89 -10.73 -5.50
CA PRO A 43 20.53 -10.62 -4.95
C PRO A 43 19.88 -9.30 -5.40
N ARG A 44 18.62 -9.37 -5.80
CA ARG A 44 17.81 -8.20 -6.17
C ARG A 44 16.61 -8.10 -5.25
N PRO A 45 16.78 -7.50 -4.06
CA PRO A 45 15.65 -7.31 -3.16
C PRO A 45 14.59 -6.44 -3.83
N PRO A 46 13.30 -6.67 -3.56
CA PRO A 46 12.23 -5.83 -4.07
C PRO A 46 12.41 -4.40 -3.57
N ALA A 47 12.17 -3.44 -4.45
CA ALA A 47 12.27 -2.02 -4.13
C ALA A 47 11.32 -1.18 -4.99
N LEU A 48 10.95 -0.01 -4.48
CA LEU A 48 10.22 0.98 -5.28
C LEU A 48 11.06 1.43 -6.47
N CYS A 49 10.45 1.48 -7.64
CA CYS A 49 11.11 1.92 -8.88
C CYS A 49 11.76 3.31 -8.71
N VAL A 50 12.89 3.53 -9.37
CA VAL A 50 13.51 4.86 -9.42
C VAL A 50 12.55 5.85 -10.11
N GLY A 51 12.25 6.99 -9.47
CA GLY A 51 11.28 7.99 -9.96
C GLY A 51 9.81 7.62 -9.71
N CYS A 52 9.52 6.58 -8.95
CA CYS A 52 8.16 6.23 -8.53
C CYS A 52 7.58 7.31 -7.59
N SER A 53 6.31 7.68 -7.80
CA SER A 53 5.59 8.65 -6.95
C SER A 53 5.52 8.25 -5.47
N HIS A 54 5.45 6.95 -5.18
CA HIS A 54 5.43 6.46 -3.80
C HIS A 54 6.69 6.85 -3.01
N ARG A 55 7.83 7.03 -3.69
CA ARG A 55 9.08 7.49 -3.05
C ARG A 55 8.94 8.91 -2.51
N ASP A 56 8.33 9.80 -3.30
CA ASP A 56 8.11 11.20 -2.91
C ASP A 56 7.09 11.27 -1.77
N VAL A 57 6.03 10.45 -1.82
CA VAL A 57 5.03 10.34 -0.74
C VAL A 57 5.67 9.86 0.56
N TYR A 58 6.46 8.80 0.53
CA TYR A 58 7.10 8.26 1.75
C TYR A 58 8.19 9.18 2.31
N ALA A 59 8.91 9.90 1.45
CA ALA A 59 9.86 10.90 1.93
C ALA A 59 9.16 11.99 2.75
N ALA A 60 8.02 12.51 2.26
CA ALA A 60 7.25 13.52 2.97
C ALA A 60 6.55 12.93 4.22
N LEU A 61 5.94 11.75 4.09
CA LEU A 61 5.30 11.08 5.23
C LEU A 61 6.28 10.84 6.37
N ASN A 62 7.46 10.30 6.09
CA ASN A 62 8.49 10.09 7.10
C ASN A 62 8.95 11.38 7.77
N ALA A 63 9.09 12.46 7.00
CA ALA A 63 9.46 13.75 7.55
C ALA A 63 8.42 14.25 8.57
N VAL A 64 7.13 14.08 8.25
CA VAL A 64 6.04 14.55 9.13
C VAL A 64 5.83 13.61 10.31
N VAL A 65 5.77 12.28 10.11
CA VAL A 65 5.52 11.34 11.22
C VAL A 65 6.66 11.32 12.24
N ALA A 66 7.87 11.72 11.87
CA ALA A 66 8.98 11.87 12.79
C ALA A 66 8.73 12.97 13.87
N GLU A 67 7.80 13.89 13.62
CA GLU A 67 7.39 14.92 14.57
C GLU A 67 6.48 14.35 15.69
N TYR A 68 5.95 13.12 15.50
CA TYR A 68 4.98 12.49 16.39
C TYR A 68 5.52 11.15 16.91
N PRO A 69 5.99 11.05 18.16
CA PRO A 69 6.68 9.86 18.71
C PRO A 69 5.83 8.57 18.63
N ASN A 70 4.51 8.73 18.73
CA ASN A 70 3.57 7.59 18.74
C ASN A 70 2.93 7.32 17.38
N ALA A 71 3.24 8.09 16.33
CA ALA A 71 2.66 7.88 15.00
C ALA A 71 2.86 6.45 14.51
N ARG A 72 1.84 5.90 13.88
CA ARG A 72 1.93 4.60 13.19
C ARG A 72 1.30 4.70 11.82
N VAL A 73 1.98 4.07 10.86
CA VAL A 73 1.55 3.99 9.46
C VAL A 73 1.16 2.55 9.16
N PHE A 74 -0.09 2.37 8.84
CA PHE A 74 -0.69 1.09 8.46
C PHE A 74 -0.78 1.01 6.95
N SER A 75 -0.42 -0.13 6.39
CA SER A 75 -0.51 -0.35 4.95
C SER A 75 -1.12 -1.71 4.64
N ASP A 76 -1.34 -1.95 3.39
CA ASP A 76 -1.83 -3.22 2.86
C ASP A 76 -1.11 -3.57 1.54
N ILE A 77 -1.70 -4.36 0.64
CA ILE A 77 -0.96 -5.01 -0.44
C ILE A 77 -1.06 -4.23 -1.75
N GLY A 78 0.09 -3.78 -2.23
CA GLY A 78 0.31 -3.10 -3.51
C GLY A 78 1.77 -2.66 -3.67
N CYS A 79 2.09 -1.91 -4.72
CA CYS A 79 3.46 -1.40 -4.92
C CYS A 79 3.92 -0.53 -3.73
N TYR A 80 3.01 0.20 -3.12
CA TYR A 80 3.27 1.04 -1.95
C TYR A 80 3.72 0.24 -0.72
N THR A 81 3.38 -1.04 -0.61
CA THR A 81 3.88 -1.94 0.46
C THR A 81 5.41 -1.97 0.53
N LEU A 82 6.07 -1.78 -0.61
CA LEU A 82 7.54 -1.70 -0.67
C LEU A 82 8.13 -0.52 0.09
N GLY A 83 7.29 0.42 0.55
CA GLY A 83 7.69 1.47 1.49
C GLY A 83 8.07 0.94 2.89
N ALA A 84 7.74 -0.32 3.22
CA ALA A 84 8.22 -1.00 4.42
C ALA A 84 9.73 -1.28 4.39
N LEU A 85 10.32 -1.33 3.20
CA LEU A 85 11.71 -1.67 2.98
C LEU A 85 12.62 -0.43 2.96
N PRO A 86 13.93 -0.59 3.17
CA PRO A 86 14.87 0.50 2.98
C PRO A 86 14.77 1.12 1.57
N PRO A 87 14.99 2.43 1.41
CA PRO A 87 15.45 3.38 2.43
C PRO A 87 14.32 4.01 3.27
N PHE A 88 13.04 3.74 2.99
CA PHE A 88 11.91 4.45 3.60
C PHE A 88 11.55 3.89 4.97
N GLN A 89 11.34 2.60 5.09
CA GLN A 89 10.88 1.94 6.34
C GLN A 89 9.69 2.69 6.98
N ALA A 90 8.79 3.16 6.12
CA ALA A 90 7.70 4.08 6.47
C ALA A 90 6.43 3.37 6.99
N ILE A 91 6.40 2.04 6.95
CA ILE A 91 5.23 1.24 7.25
C ILE A 91 5.49 0.41 8.50
N ASN A 92 4.57 0.48 9.46
CA ASN A 92 4.67 -0.26 10.72
C ASN A 92 3.91 -1.59 10.69
N SER A 93 2.86 -1.73 9.86
CA SER A 93 2.06 -2.93 9.73
C SER A 93 1.50 -3.08 8.33
N CYS A 94 1.41 -4.33 7.85
CA CYS A 94 0.87 -4.67 6.54
C CYS A 94 0.19 -6.04 6.65
N VAL A 95 -1.08 -6.12 6.22
CA VAL A 95 -1.84 -7.38 6.25
C VAL A 95 -2.38 -7.68 4.83
N ASP A 96 -3.67 -7.76 4.62
CA ASP A 96 -4.31 -8.05 3.34
C ASP A 96 -4.83 -6.77 2.65
N MET A 97 -5.28 -6.91 1.39
CA MET A 97 -5.78 -5.78 0.61
C MET A 97 -6.97 -5.11 1.31
N GLY A 98 -6.85 -3.80 1.60
CA GLY A 98 -7.88 -2.99 2.25
C GLY A 98 -7.77 -2.88 3.78
N ALA A 99 -6.95 -3.72 4.41
CA ALA A 99 -6.81 -3.74 5.87
C ALA A 99 -6.15 -2.48 6.45
N SER A 100 -5.45 -1.68 5.65
CA SER A 100 -4.75 -0.47 6.12
C SER A 100 -5.69 0.51 6.83
N ILE A 101 -6.88 0.75 6.27
CA ILE A 101 -7.85 1.70 6.79
C ILE A 101 -8.46 1.17 8.11
N THR A 102 -8.88 -0.10 8.12
CA THR A 102 -9.49 -0.72 9.31
C THR A 102 -8.48 -0.89 10.45
N MET A 103 -7.20 -1.17 10.14
CA MET A 103 -6.14 -1.20 11.14
C MET A 103 -5.88 0.20 11.72
N ALA A 104 -5.82 1.24 10.88
CA ALA A 104 -5.64 2.62 11.36
C ALA A 104 -6.83 3.06 12.23
N LYS A 105 -8.07 2.73 11.81
CA LYS A 105 -9.27 3.00 12.60
C LYS A 105 -9.22 2.30 13.95
N GLY A 106 -8.99 0.99 13.97
CA GLY A 106 -8.91 0.23 15.23
C GLY A 106 -7.81 0.73 16.16
N ALA A 107 -6.67 1.17 15.62
CA ALA A 107 -5.61 1.77 16.40
C ALA A 107 -6.02 3.13 16.98
N ALA A 108 -6.72 3.97 16.20
CA ALA A 108 -7.24 5.25 16.67
C ALA A 108 -8.29 5.06 17.77
N ASP A 109 -9.20 4.08 17.63
CA ASP A 109 -10.19 3.72 18.64
C ASP A 109 -9.53 3.27 19.96
N ALA A 110 -8.36 2.63 19.86
CA ALA A 110 -7.53 2.25 21.01
C ALA A 110 -6.69 3.43 21.58
N GLY A 111 -6.85 4.64 21.04
CA GLY A 111 -6.18 5.84 21.54
C GLY A 111 -4.84 6.14 20.87
N LEU A 112 -4.47 5.45 19.80
CA LEU A 112 -3.27 5.77 19.05
C LEU A 112 -3.46 7.06 18.23
N TYR A 113 -2.49 7.97 18.33
CA TYR A 113 -2.47 9.19 17.55
C TYR A 113 -1.04 9.63 17.23
N PRO A 114 -0.75 10.00 15.99
CA PRO A 114 -1.56 9.82 14.77
C PRO A 114 -1.63 8.36 14.30
N ALA A 115 -2.78 7.98 13.72
CA ALA A 115 -2.96 6.74 12.99
C ALA A 115 -3.15 7.06 11.49
N VAL A 116 -2.19 6.66 10.67
CA VAL A 116 -2.16 6.94 9.22
C VAL A 116 -2.32 5.66 8.43
N SER A 117 -3.22 5.65 7.45
CA SER A 117 -3.37 4.55 6.48
C SER A 117 -2.72 4.93 5.15
N VAL A 118 -2.01 4.00 4.52
CA VAL A 118 -1.53 4.14 3.14
C VAL A 118 -2.07 2.98 2.31
N ILE A 119 -2.80 3.32 1.26
CA ILE A 119 -3.48 2.37 0.36
C ILE A 119 -3.29 2.80 -1.10
N GLY A 120 -3.30 1.87 -2.04
CA GLY A 120 -3.29 2.18 -3.47
C GLY A 120 -4.70 2.41 -4.02
N ASP A 121 -4.81 3.12 -5.13
CA ASP A 121 -6.05 3.43 -5.83
C ASP A 121 -6.90 2.19 -6.16
N SER A 122 -6.30 1.17 -6.71
CA SER A 122 -6.94 -0.10 -7.06
C SER A 122 -7.36 -0.89 -5.81
N THR A 123 -6.49 -0.97 -4.81
CA THR A 123 -6.79 -1.66 -3.54
C THR A 123 -7.90 -0.94 -2.79
N PHE A 124 -7.95 0.38 -2.85
CA PHE A 124 -9.03 1.17 -2.27
C PHE A 124 -10.40 0.79 -2.84
N THR A 125 -10.52 0.73 -4.17
CA THR A 125 -11.80 0.32 -4.81
C THR A 125 -12.09 -1.17 -4.66
N HIS A 126 -11.08 -2.01 -4.45
CA HIS A 126 -11.26 -3.44 -4.20
C HIS A 126 -11.89 -3.71 -2.82
N SER A 127 -11.34 -3.12 -1.76
CA SER A 127 -11.73 -3.45 -0.38
C SER A 127 -11.53 -2.31 0.66
N GLY A 128 -11.02 -1.14 0.25
CA GLY A 128 -10.80 -0.02 1.18
C GLY A 128 -12.06 0.81 1.46
N MET A 129 -13.03 0.83 0.53
CA MET A 129 -14.23 1.68 0.65
C MET A 129 -15.09 1.35 1.87
N THR A 130 -15.22 0.07 2.21
CA THR A 130 -16.00 -0.35 3.41
C THR A 130 -15.35 0.11 4.70
N GLY A 131 -14.02 0.03 4.78
CA GLY A 131 -13.27 0.56 5.92
C GLY A 131 -13.37 2.07 6.06
N LEU A 132 -13.37 2.79 4.93
CA LEU A 132 -13.58 4.25 4.93
C LEU A 132 -15.01 4.60 5.39
N LEU A 133 -16.04 3.87 4.92
CA LEU A 133 -17.42 4.11 5.34
C LEU A 133 -17.58 3.91 6.85
N ASP A 134 -16.99 2.86 7.42
CA ASP A 134 -17.00 2.60 8.84
C ASP A 134 -16.29 3.72 9.62
N ALA A 135 -15.11 4.12 9.17
CA ALA A 135 -14.35 5.21 9.78
C ALA A 135 -15.11 6.55 9.81
N VAL A 136 -15.81 6.88 8.71
CA VAL A 136 -16.65 8.09 8.62
C VAL A 136 -17.85 8.01 9.56
N ASN A 137 -18.57 6.89 9.58
CA ASN A 137 -19.72 6.69 10.47
C ASN A 137 -19.36 6.83 11.95
N GLU A 138 -18.22 6.28 12.34
CA GLU A 138 -17.73 6.32 13.72
C GLU A 138 -16.93 7.59 14.04
N LYS A 139 -16.78 8.51 13.06
CA LYS A 139 -15.99 9.75 13.21
C LYS A 139 -14.57 9.50 13.70
N ALA A 140 -13.94 8.47 13.16
CA ALA A 140 -12.59 8.08 13.53
C ALA A 140 -11.60 9.22 13.25
N ASN A 141 -10.56 9.33 14.09
CA ASN A 141 -9.50 10.31 13.89
C ASN A 141 -8.32 9.69 13.16
N ILE A 142 -8.42 9.59 11.84
CA ILE A 142 -7.42 8.95 10.98
C ILE A 142 -7.17 9.75 9.70
N THR A 143 -5.93 9.68 9.21
CA THR A 143 -5.55 10.23 7.91
C THR A 143 -5.29 9.09 6.93
N ILE A 144 -5.93 9.13 5.78
CA ILE A 144 -5.82 8.11 4.74
C ILE A 144 -5.09 8.69 3.53
N ILE A 145 -4.00 8.05 3.11
CA ILE A 145 -3.25 8.40 1.90
C ILE A 145 -3.58 7.37 0.83
N ILE A 146 -4.37 7.77 -0.19
CA ILE A 146 -4.68 6.93 -1.35
C ILE A 146 -3.67 7.25 -2.45
N SER A 147 -2.65 6.42 -2.58
CA SER A 147 -1.61 6.58 -3.59
C SER A 147 -2.13 6.25 -4.98
N ASP A 148 -2.55 7.28 -5.72
CA ASP A 148 -3.16 7.17 -7.04
C ASP A 148 -2.09 7.18 -8.15
N ASN A 149 -1.79 6.00 -8.68
CA ASN A 149 -0.88 5.84 -9.82
C ASN A 149 -1.57 5.44 -11.13
N GLU A 150 -2.90 5.46 -11.15
CA GLU A 150 -3.76 5.16 -12.29
C GLU A 150 -3.54 3.75 -12.88
N SER A 151 -3.04 2.79 -12.07
CA SER A 151 -2.63 1.50 -12.61
C SER A 151 -2.48 0.43 -11.54
N ILE A 152 -2.95 -0.79 -11.84
CA ILE A 152 -2.63 -2.00 -11.08
C ILE A 152 -1.23 -2.48 -11.50
N SER A 153 -0.21 -1.75 -11.06
CA SER A 153 1.13 -1.86 -11.64
C SER A 153 1.84 -3.17 -11.31
N MET A 154 1.57 -3.76 -10.15
CA MET A 154 2.23 -4.97 -9.66
C MET A 154 1.84 -6.22 -10.49
N THR A 155 0.64 -6.26 -11.04
CA THR A 155 0.10 -7.42 -11.77
C THR A 155 0.14 -7.27 -13.29
N GLY A 156 0.78 -6.24 -13.83
CA GLY A 156 0.92 -6.06 -15.28
C GLY A 156 0.50 -4.69 -15.80
N GLY A 157 0.04 -3.78 -14.94
CA GLY A 157 -0.29 -2.41 -15.30
C GLY A 157 -1.62 -2.27 -16.02
N GLN A 158 -2.60 -3.02 -15.58
CA GLN A 158 -3.99 -2.84 -15.95
C GLN A 158 -4.47 -1.46 -15.50
N GLU A 159 -5.53 -0.97 -16.11
CA GLU A 159 -6.19 0.25 -15.68
C GLU A 159 -6.85 0.06 -14.32
N SER A 160 -6.73 1.05 -13.45
CA SER A 160 -7.40 1.03 -12.15
C SER A 160 -8.88 1.38 -12.31
N SER A 161 -9.76 0.62 -11.66
CA SER A 161 -11.19 0.95 -11.59
C SER A 161 -11.48 2.25 -10.81
N ALA A 162 -10.47 2.76 -10.10
CA ALA A 162 -10.54 4.04 -9.38
C ALA A 162 -10.33 5.25 -10.28
N LEU A 163 -9.88 5.05 -11.52
CA LEU A 163 -9.47 6.14 -12.41
C LEU A 163 -10.56 7.19 -12.59
N GLY A 164 -10.29 8.42 -12.15
CA GLY A 164 -11.22 9.55 -12.22
C GLY A 164 -12.38 9.52 -11.22
N HIS A 165 -12.42 8.55 -10.29
CA HIS A 165 -13.54 8.36 -9.38
C HIS A 165 -13.22 8.54 -7.89
N LEU A 166 -11.95 8.60 -7.49
CA LEU A 166 -11.55 8.59 -6.08
C LEU A 166 -12.21 9.70 -5.27
N GLU A 167 -12.16 10.96 -5.74
CA GLU A 167 -12.74 12.10 -5.03
C GLU A 167 -14.26 11.98 -4.90
N SER A 168 -14.93 11.53 -5.95
CA SER A 168 -16.40 11.34 -5.91
C SER A 168 -16.80 10.19 -5.00
N ILE A 169 -16.02 9.11 -4.94
CA ILE A 169 -16.24 7.99 -4.02
C ILE A 169 -16.05 8.46 -2.58
N CYS A 170 -14.93 9.11 -2.26
CA CYS A 170 -14.66 9.59 -0.90
C CYS A 170 -15.73 10.57 -0.42
N ARG A 171 -16.14 11.51 -1.29
CA ARG A 171 -17.23 12.45 -1.01
C ARG A 171 -18.58 11.74 -0.82
N GLY A 172 -18.88 10.76 -1.68
CA GLY A 172 -20.12 9.96 -1.60
C GLY A 172 -20.21 9.09 -0.34
N ILE A 173 -19.08 8.67 0.20
CA ILE A 173 -18.98 7.95 1.48
C ILE A 173 -19.19 8.90 2.67
N GLY A 174 -18.94 10.20 2.51
CA GLY A 174 -19.18 11.19 3.54
C GLY A 174 -17.92 11.84 4.12
N VAL A 175 -16.76 11.69 3.46
CA VAL A 175 -15.58 12.51 3.81
C VAL A 175 -15.86 13.97 3.48
N GLU A 176 -15.56 14.88 4.40
CA GLU A 176 -15.75 16.31 4.20
C GLU A 176 -14.92 16.80 3.00
N PRO A 177 -15.52 17.55 2.06
CA PRO A 177 -14.87 17.92 0.80
C PRO A 177 -13.54 18.67 0.98
N GLU A 178 -13.43 19.52 2.00
CA GLU A 178 -12.22 20.27 2.36
C GLU A 178 -11.08 19.40 2.87
N HIS A 179 -11.39 18.18 3.32
CA HIS A 179 -10.45 17.18 3.79
C HIS A 179 -10.19 16.06 2.76
N ILE A 180 -10.57 16.28 1.51
CA ILE A 180 -10.16 15.47 0.37
C ILE A 180 -9.13 16.26 -0.44
N ARG A 181 -7.85 15.95 -0.25
CA ARG A 181 -6.72 16.73 -0.78
C ARG A 181 -6.03 16.00 -1.91
N VAL A 182 -6.10 16.57 -3.12
CA VAL A 182 -5.41 16.03 -4.30
C VAL A 182 -4.16 16.84 -4.59
N LEU A 183 -3.03 16.17 -4.82
CA LEU A 183 -1.75 16.83 -5.10
C LEU A 183 -0.84 15.98 -5.99
N LEU A 184 0.15 16.62 -6.59
CA LEU A 184 1.16 15.97 -7.44
C LEU A 184 2.42 15.64 -6.62
N PRO A 185 2.72 14.37 -6.33
CA PRO A 185 3.90 13.95 -5.59
C PRO A 185 5.14 13.96 -6.48
N VAL A 186 5.87 15.07 -6.42
CA VAL A 186 7.16 15.27 -7.10
C VAL A 186 8.12 15.97 -6.15
N PRO A 187 9.45 15.82 -6.33
CA PRO A 187 10.43 16.37 -5.40
C PRO A 187 10.28 17.88 -5.12
N LYS A 188 9.90 18.65 -6.14
CA LYS A 188 9.71 20.11 -6.00
C LYS A 188 8.52 20.50 -5.12
N ASN A 189 7.56 19.58 -4.90
CA ASN A 189 6.37 19.79 -4.10
C ASN A 189 6.50 19.16 -2.69
N HIS A 190 7.70 18.78 -2.28
CA HIS A 190 7.94 18.08 -1.02
C HIS A 190 7.39 18.85 0.19
N ASP A 191 7.70 20.15 0.28
CA ASP A 191 7.27 20.98 1.42
C ASP A 191 5.75 21.15 1.46
N GLU A 192 5.12 21.31 0.30
CA GLU A 192 3.66 21.36 0.17
C GLU A 192 3.02 20.06 0.63
N LEU A 193 3.59 18.92 0.22
CA LEU A 193 3.13 17.59 0.62
C LEU A 193 3.28 17.39 2.14
N CYS A 194 4.41 17.78 2.72
CA CYS A 194 4.62 17.75 4.18
C CYS A 194 3.59 18.60 4.90
N LYS A 195 3.32 19.83 4.40
CA LYS A 195 2.33 20.72 4.98
C LYS A 195 0.93 20.09 4.97
N ILE A 196 0.50 19.55 3.81
CA ILE A 196 -0.81 18.91 3.68
C ILE A 196 -0.92 17.69 4.60
N ILE A 197 0.10 16.84 4.67
CA ILE A 197 0.07 15.65 5.56
C ILE A 197 -0.07 16.11 7.02
N ARG A 198 0.63 17.16 7.44
CA ARG A 198 0.55 17.69 8.81
C ARG A 198 -0.83 18.28 9.09
N ASP A 199 -1.32 19.12 8.20
CA ASP A 199 -2.63 19.76 8.34
C ASP A 199 -3.74 18.70 8.50
N GLU A 200 -3.69 17.63 7.70
CA GLU A 200 -4.69 16.55 7.74
C GLU A 200 -4.50 15.56 8.91
N ILE A 201 -3.29 15.40 9.44
CA ILE A 201 -3.06 14.70 10.71
C ILE A 201 -3.65 15.47 11.88
N GLU A 202 -3.52 16.78 11.89
CA GLU A 202 -4.01 17.64 12.97
C GLU A 202 -5.54 17.83 12.97
N TYR A 203 -6.18 17.58 11.82
CA TYR A 203 -7.64 17.58 11.72
C TYR A 203 -8.25 16.45 12.56
N LYS A 204 -9.33 16.78 13.29
CA LYS A 204 -10.05 15.84 14.14
C LYS A 204 -11.21 15.20 13.39
N GLY A 205 -10.91 14.13 12.65
CA GLY A 205 -11.87 13.43 11.82
C GLY A 205 -11.19 12.53 10.82
N VAL A 206 -11.94 12.08 9.82
CA VAL A 206 -11.42 11.28 8.70
C VAL A 206 -10.98 12.22 7.59
N SER A 207 -9.71 12.22 7.26
CA SER A 207 -9.16 12.97 6.13
C SER A 207 -8.57 12.03 5.07
N VAL A 208 -8.61 12.48 3.81
CA VAL A 208 -8.11 11.71 2.66
C VAL A 208 -7.16 12.56 1.83
N ILE A 209 -5.94 12.09 1.66
CA ILE A 209 -4.93 12.70 0.80
C ILE A 209 -4.75 11.80 -0.42
N ILE A 210 -4.85 12.35 -1.63
CA ILE A 210 -4.72 11.63 -2.89
C ILE A 210 -3.52 12.15 -3.67
N PRO A 211 -2.30 11.67 -3.37
CA PRO A 211 -1.14 11.98 -4.19
C PRO A 211 -1.26 11.26 -5.54
N ARG A 212 -1.56 12.03 -6.59
CA ARG A 212 -1.83 11.52 -7.94
C ARG A 212 -0.68 11.75 -8.89
N ARG A 213 -0.15 10.65 -9.44
CA ARG A 213 0.84 10.69 -10.52
C ARG A 213 0.92 9.35 -11.22
N VAL A 214 0.74 9.35 -12.54
CA VAL A 214 0.79 8.13 -13.38
C VAL A 214 2.02 7.28 -13.08
N CYS A 215 1.82 5.96 -12.97
CA CYS A 215 2.91 5.01 -12.81
C CYS A 215 3.97 5.17 -13.91
N ILE A 216 5.23 5.31 -13.53
CA ILE A 216 6.35 5.51 -14.48
C ILE A 216 6.50 4.37 -15.48
N GLN A 217 6.19 3.12 -15.06
CA GLN A 217 6.24 1.96 -15.92
C GLN A 217 5.10 1.98 -16.96
N LYS A 218 3.89 2.42 -16.54
CA LYS A 218 2.75 2.64 -17.46
C LYS A 218 3.09 3.75 -18.45
N ALA A 219 3.55 4.90 -17.97
CA ALA A 219 3.94 6.03 -18.80
C ALA A 219 5.00 5.65 -19.86
N ALA A 220 6.02 4.89 -19.47
CA ALA A 220 7.07 4.43 -20.38
C ALA A 220 6.53 3.47 -21.45
N ARG A 221 5.60 2.57 -21.10
CA ARG A 221 4.94 1.66 -22.05
C ARG A 221 4.06 2.41 -23.04
N ASP A 222 3.26 3.35 -22.55
CA ASP A 222 2.34 4.13 -23.38
C ASP A 222 3.10 5.05 -24.35
N ALA A 223 4.23 5.62 -23.91
CA ALA A 223 5.12 6.37 -24.80
C ALA A 223 5.72 5.51 -25.92
N LYS A 224 6.04 4.22 -25.65
CA LYS A 224 6.52 3.30 -26.69
C LYS A 224 5.41 2.90 -27.68
N LYS A 225 4.17 2.75 -27.23
CA LYS A 225 3.03 2.43 -28.11
C LYS A 225 2.71 3.58 -29.08
N LYS A 226 2.86 4.83 -28.64
CA LYS A 226 2.61 6.02 -29.49
C LYS A 226 3.70 6.24 -30.57
N LYS A 227 4.84 5.57 -30.46
CA LYS A 227 5.95 5.66 -31.44
C LYS A 227 5.92 4.55 -32.50
N LYS A 228 5.02 3.59 -32.38
CA LYS A 228 4.72 2.56 -33.39
C LYS A 228 3.47 2.92 -34.17
#